data_e0b8533c0734907a6c437e62d0977be9
#
_entry.id   e0b8533c0734907a6c437e62d0977be9
#
_cell.length_a   1.000
_cell.length_b   1.000
_cell.length_c   1.000
_cell.angle_alpha   90.00
_cell.angle_beta   90.00
_cell.angle_gamma   90.00
#
_symmetry.space_group_name_H-M   'P 1'
#
loop_
_entity.id
_entity.type
_entity.pdbx_description
1 polymer ?
#
loop_
_entity_poly.entity_id
_entity_poly.type
_entity_poly.pdbx_seq_one_letter_code
_entity_poly.pdbx_strand_id
1 'polypeptide(L)'
;MRFKVLRALEQQPDLSQRQLADMLGVSLGKANYLLHALLDKGLLKARNFRNSQNKLAYAYLVTPGGLAEKAALTRGYLERKSQEYEALKDEIEKIKAELEPE
;
A
#
# COMPACT_ATOMS: atom_id res chain seq x y z
N MET A 1 -0.77 -6.20 -1.39
CA MET A 1 -0.65 -5.24 -2.54
C MET A 1 -1.67 -4.11 -2.50
N ARG A 2 -2.90 -4.40 -2.14
CA ARG A 2 -3.96 -3.39 -2.08
C ARG A 2 -3.58 -2.18 -1.23
N PHE A 3 -3.05 -2.40 -0.05
CA PHE A 3 -2.60 -1.33 0.85
C PHE A 3 -1.55 -0.43 0.18
N LYS A 4 -0.57 -1.03 -0.49
CA LYS A 4 0.52 -0.28 -1.13
C LYS A 4 0.02 0.59 -2.28
N VAL A 5 -0.94 0.09 -3.07
CA VAL A 5 -1.55 0.85 -4.16
C VAL A 5 -2.32 2.05 -3.60
N LEU A 6 -3.17 1.81 -2.60
CA LEU A 6 -3.96 2.88 -1.97
C LEU A 6 -3.08 3.96 -1.35
N ARG A 7 -2.01 3.54 -0.67
CA ARG A 7 -1.05 4.47 -0.06
C ARG A 7 -0.33 5.31 -1.11
N ALA A 8 0.15 4.68 -2.18
CA ALA A 8 0.86 5.39 -3.25
C ALA A 8 -0.03 6.42 -3.93
N LEU A 9 -1.27 6.07 -4.25
CA LEU A 9 -2.19 6.96 -4.94
C LEU A 9 -2.77 8.04 -4.04
N GLU A 10 -2.87 7.81 -2.74
CA GLU A 10 -3.24 8.85 -1.79
C GLU A 10 -2.19 9.96 -1.75
N GLN A 11 -0.91 9.56 -1.79
CA GLN A 11 0.21 10.51 -1.76
C GLN A 11 0.45 11.17 -3.12
N GLN A 12 0.28 10.41 -4.22
CA GLN A 12 0.54 10.87 -5.58
C GLN A 12 -0.56 10.39 -6.53
N PRO A 13 -1.69 11.10 -6.61
CA PRO A 13 -2.82 10.66 -7.47
C PRO A 13 -2.52 10.66 -8.95
N ASP A 14 -1.51 11.40 -9.39
CA ASP A 14 -1.13 11.57 -10.80
C ASP A 14 -0.11 10.54 -11.29
N LEU A 15 0.23 9.55 -10.47
CA LEU A 15 1.12 8.46 -10.90
C LEU A 15 0.54 7.75 -12.13
N SER A 16 1.40 7.55 -13.14
CA SER A 16 1.04 6.68 -14.26
C SER A 16 1.06 5.22 -13.81
N GLN A 17 0.41 4.36 -14.61
CA GLN A 17 0.45 2.92 -14.33
C GLN A 17 1.88 2.38 -14.33
N ARG A 18 2.72 2.88 -15.23
CA ARG A 18 4.13 2.48 -15.29
C ARG A 18 4.90 2.89 -14.05
N GLN A 19 4.71 4.13 -13.59
CA GLN A 19 5.33 4.61 -12.37
C GLN A 19 4.88 3.81 -11.15
N LEU A 20 3.59 3.51 -11.08
CA LEU A 20 3.05 2.69 -10.01
C LEU A 20 3.64 1.27 -10.04
N ALA A 21 3.73 0.67 -11.22
CA ALA A 21 4.34 -0.65 -11.38
C ALA A 21 5.79 -0.66 -10.89
N ASP A 22 6.55 0.37 -11.25
CA ASP A 22 7.94 0.50 -10.83
C ASP A 22 8.05 0.66 -9.30
N MET A 23 7.20 1.49 -8.70
CA MET A 23 7.18 1.67 -7.25
C MET A 23 6.86 0.39 -6.50
N LEU A 24 5.95 -0.41 -7.03
CA LEU A 24 5.51 -1.65 -6.39
C LEU A 24 6.41 -2.85 -6.73
N GLY A 25 7.30 -2.70 -7.70
CA GLY A 25 8.16 -3.79 -8.15
C GLY A 25 7.37 -4.88 -8.88
N VAL A 26 6.33 -4.51 -9.62
CA VAL A 26 5.49 -5.45 -10.36
C VAL A 26 5.46 -5.08 -11.84
N SER A 27 4.93 -5.97 -12.67
CA SER A 27 4.76 -5.71 -14.10
C SER A 27 3.68 -4.66 -14.34
N LEU A 28 3.70 -4.04 -15.52
CA LEU A 28 2.66 -3.10 -15.93
C LEU A 28 1.28 -3.77 -15.95
N GLY A 29 1.21 -5.01 -16.43
CA GLY A 29 -0.04 -5.79 -16.45
C GLY A 29 -0.58 -6.04 -15.05
N LYS A 30 0.29 -6.34 -14.10
CA LYS A 30 -0.10 -6.53 -12.70
C LYS A 30 -0.63 -5.23 -12.10
N ALA A 31 0.04 -4.11 -12.35
CA ALA A 31 -0.42 -2.80 -11.88
C ALA A 31 -1.79 -2.46 -12.46
N ASN A 32 -1.99 -2.70 -13.76
CA ASN A 32 -3.28 -2.49 -14.42
C ASN A 32 -4.38 -3.34 -13.78
N TYR A 33 -4.10 -4.61 -13.54
CA TYR A 33 -5.03 -5.53 -12.87
C TYR A 33 -5.43 -5.02 -11.49
N LEU A 34 -4.44 -4.58 -10.70
CA LEU A 34 -4.69 -4.07 -9.34
C LEU A 34 -5.55 -2.80 -9.38
N LEU A 35 -5.27 -1.88 -10.31
CA LEU A 35 -6.05 -0.65 -10.45
C LEU A 35 -7.50 -0.94 -10.81
N HIS A 36 -7.72 -1.82 -11.79
CA HIS A 36 -9.08 -2.19 -12.19
C HIS A 36 -9.85 -2.88 -11.07
N ALA A 37 -9.20 -3.75 -10.33
CA ALA A 37 -9.84 -4.42 -9.19
C ALA A 37 -10.31 -3.41 -8.14
N LEU A 38 -9.50 -2.39 -7.86
CA LEU A 38 -9.84 -1.36 -6.88
C LEU A 38 -10.92 -0.41 -7.40
N LEU A 39 -10.88 -0.08 -8.70
CA LEU A 39 -11.93 0.71 -9.36
C LEU A 39 -13.28 -0.02 -9.29
N ASP A 40 -13.29 -1.32 -9.59
CA ASP A 40 -14.51 -2.13 -9.58
C ASP A 40 -15.13 -2.22 -8.19
N LYS A 41 -14.30 -2.18 -7.14
CA LYS A 41 -14.77 -2.21 -5.76
C LYS A 41 -15.16 -0.83 -5.23
N GLY A 42 -15.01 0.22 -6.03
CA GLY A 42 -15.31 1.58 -5.59
C GLY A 42 -14.31 2.15 -4.61
N LEU A 43 -13.11 1.58 -4.51
CA LEU A 43 -12.06 2.06 -3.62
C LEU A 43 -11.21 3.15 -4.27
N LEU A 44 -11.22 3.20 -5.60
CA LEU A 44 -10.61 4.25 -6.41
C LEU A 44 -11.64 4.82 -7.36
N LYS A 45 -11.40 6.07 -7.79
CA LYS A 45 -12.16 6.74 -8.84
C LYS A 45 -11.18 7.30 -9.85
N ALA A 46 -11.40 7.02 -11.13
CA ALA A 46 -10.57 7.55 -12.20
C ALA A 46 -11.05 8.95 -12.59
N ARG A 47 -10.12 9.85 -12.85
CA ARG A 47 -10.38 11.22 -13.31
C ARG A 47 -9.46 11.53 -14.47
N ASN A 48 -10.02 12.08 -15.54
CA ASN A 48 -9.26 12.56 -16.69
C ASN A 48 -8.88 14.02 -16.48
N PHE A 49 -7.68 14.39 -16.91
CA PHE A 49 -7.24 15.78 -16.90
C PHE A 49 -6.19 15.96 -18.01
N ARG A 50 -5.88 17.20 -18.33
CA ARG A 50 -4.78 17.50 -19.23
C ARG A 50 -3.55 17.91 -18.42
N ASN A 51 -2.41 17.29 -18.75
CA ASN A 51 -1.17 17.61 -18.07
C ASN A 51 -0.53 18.90 -18.64
N SER A 52 0.64 19.28 -18.16
CA SER A 52 1.37 20.47 -18.59
C SER A 52 1.73 20.45 -20.10
N GLN A 53 1.76 19.28 -20.72
CA GLN A 53 2.02 19.10 -22.15
C GLN A 53 0.72 19.05 -22.96
N ASN A 54 -0.42 19.37 -22.35
CA ASN A 54 -1.76 19.32 -22.95
C ASN A 54 -2.14 17.93 -23.45
N LYS A 55 -1.59 16.88 -22.86
CA LYS A 55 -1.95 15.50 -23.16
C LYS A 55 -2.98 15.00 -22.15
N LEU A 56 -3.92 14.18 -22.65
CA LEU A 56 -4.89 13.53 -21.78
C LEU A 56 -4.17 12.58 -20.83
N ALA A 57 -4.42 12.73 -19.53
CA ALA A 57 -3.84 11.92 -18.49
C ALA A 57 -4.94 11.46 -17.53
N TYR A 58 -4.61 10.49 -16.69
CA TYR A 58 -5.53 9.95 -15.68
C TYR A 58 -4.96 10.16 -14.29
N ALA A 59 -5.80 10.55 -13.36
CA ALA A 59 -5.51 10.50 -11.94
C ALA A 59 -6.43 9.46 -11.31
N TYR A 60 -5.91 8.73 -10.35
CA TYR A 60 -6.68 7.76 -9.58
C TYR A 60 -6.83 8.28 -8.16
N LEU A 61 -8.06 8.62 -7.80
CA LEU A 61 -8.37 9.21 -6.50
C LEU A 61 -8.86 8.12 -5.56
N VAL A 62 -8.34 8.13 -4.33
CA VAL A 62 -8.81 7.22 -3.29
C VAL A 62 -10.14 7.74 -2.77
N THR A 63 -11.18 6.92 -2.86
CA THR A 63 -12.53 7.27 -2.39
C THR A 63 -12.62 7.18 -0.87
N PRO A 64 -13.67 7.72 -0.24
CA PRO A 64 -13.90 7.47 1.19
C PRO A 64 -13.90 5.98 1.54
N GLY A 65 -14.49 5.14 0.67
CA GLY A 65 -14.42 3.68 0.83
C GLY A 65 -13.00 3.15 0.78
N GLY A 66 -12.18 3.72 -0.13
CA GLY A 66 -10.76 3.38 -0.23
C GLY A 66 -9.97 3.77 1.02
N LEU A 67 -10.26 4.94 1.59
CA LEU A 67 -9.62 5.38 2.83
C LEU A 67 -9.99 4.47 4.00
N ALA A 68 -11.25 4.06 4.09
CA ALA A 68 -11.70 3.12 5.12
C ALA A 68 -11.00 1.76 4.97
N GLU A 69 -10.89 1.26 3.74
CA GLU A 69 -10.17 0.01 3.44
C GLU A 69 -8.69 0.12 3.82
N LYS A 70 -8.05 1.22 3.44
CA LYS A 70 -6.65 1.47 3.80
C LYS A 70 -6.46 1.47 5.31
N ALA A 71 -7.36 2.13 6.05
CA ALA A 71 -7.31 2.19 7.50
C ALA A 71 -7.43 0.79 8.13
N ALA A 72 -8.35 -0.04 7.61
CA ALA A 72 -8.52 -1.41 8.09
C ALA A 72 -7.27 -2.26 7.83
N LEU A 73 -6.69 -2.14 6.63
CA LEU A 73 -5.46 -2.84 6.27
C LEU A 73 -4.28 -2.37 7.12
N THR A 74 -4.20 -1.08 7.41
CA THR A 74 -3.16 -0.51 8.27
C THR A 74 -3.25 -1.07 9.69
N ARG A 75 -4.46 -1.15 10.23
CA ARG A 75 -4.66 -1.72 11.57
C ARG A 75 -4.25 -3.19 11.63
N GLY A 76 -4.63 -3.98 10.63
CA GLY A 76 -4.23 -5.38 10.54
C GLY A 76 -2.72 -5.56 10.41
N TYR A 77 -2.09 -4.73 9.59
CA TYR A 77 -0.63 -4.74 9.44
C TYR A 77 0.07 -4.39 10.75
N LEU A 78 -0.39 -3.34 11.43
CA LEU A 78 0.17 -2.92 12.71
C LEU A 78 0.03 -4.01 13.76
N GLU A 79 -1.12 -4.66 13.83
CA GLU A 79 -1.35 -5.75 14.77
C GLU A 79 -0.36 -6.90 14.55
N ARG A 80 -0.17 -7.32 13.28
CA ARG A 80 0.80 -8.38 12.97
C ARG A 80 2.22 -7.97 13.33
N LYS A 81 2.61 -6.72 13.01
CA LYS A 81 3.95 -6.22 13.33
C LYS A 81 4.18 -6.11 14.84
N SER A 82 3.15 -5.74 15.58
CA SER A 82 3.23 -5.69 17.05
C SER A 82 3.42 -7.09 17.64
N GLN A 83 2.75 -8.09 17.09
CA GLN A 83 2.92 -9.48 17.52
C GLN A 83 4.33 -9.99 17.20
N GLU A 84 4.84 -9.68 16.00
CA GLU A 84 6.21 -10.03 15.61
C GLU A 84 7.24 -9.37 16.54
N TYR A 85 7.01 -8.12 16.88
CA TYR A 85 7.88 -7.39 17.81
C TYR A 85 7.91 -8.05 19.18
N GLU A 86 6.74 -8.39 19.75
CA GLU A 86 6.66 -9.03 21.05
C GLU A 86 7.35 -10.40 21.05
N ALA A 87 7.15 -11.19 20.01
CA ALA A 87 7.79 -12.49 19.87
C ALA A 87 9.32 -12.36 19.81
N LEU A 88 9.80 -11.37 19.03
CA LEU A 88 11.24 -11.11 18.91
C LEU A 88 11.84 -10.63 20.25
N LYS A 89 11.12 -9.77 20.94
CA LYS A 89 11.53 -9.28 22.25
C LYS A 89 11.70 -10.42 23.25
N ASP A 90 10.71 -11.34 23.28
CA ASP A 90 10.77 -12.51 24.14
C ASP A 90 11.95 -13.41 23.80
N GLU A 91 12.20 -13.63 22.50
CA GLU A 91 13.32 -14.42 22.02
C GLU A 91 14.66 -13.82 22.46
N ILE A 92 14.80 -12.51 22.31
CA ILE A 92 16.02 -11.81 22.73
C ILE A 92 16.26 -11.96 24.23
N GLU A 93 15.21 -11.83 25.04
CA GLU A 93 15.33 -11.99 26.50
C GLU A 93 15.77 -13.41 26.88
N LYS A 94 15.25 -14.41 26.17
CA LYS A 94 15.66 -15.82 26.39
C LYS A 94 17.12 -16.03 26.03
N ILE A 95 17.57 -15.45 24.91
CA ILE A 95 18.97 -15.57 24.47
C ILE A 95 19.88 -14.88 25.48
N LYS A 96 19.51 -13.70 25.95
CA LYS A 96 20.28 -12.99 26.98
C LYS A 96 20.42 -13.80 28.26
N ALA A 97 19.36 -14.48 28.67
CA ALA A 97 19.37 -15.32 29.87
C ALA A 97 20.37 -16.46 29.72
N GLU A 98 20.59 -16.98 28.52
CA GLU A 98 21.58 -18.03 28.25
C GLU A 98 23.02 -17.54 28.46
N LEU A 99 23.25 -16.24 28.28
CA LEU A 99 24.58 -15.65 28.42
C LEU A 99 24.89 -15.22 29.87
N GLU A 100 23.90 -15.15 30.74
CA GLU A 100 24.08 -14.74 32.13
C GLU A 100 24.27 -15.97 33.03
N PRO A 101 25.47 -16.25 33.49
CA PRO A 101 25.67 -17.32 34.45
C PRO A 101 25.04 -16.93 35.78
N GLU A 102 24.58 -17.88 36.51
CA GLU A 102 23.99 -17.68 37.83
C GLU A 102 24.94 -17.00 38.82
#